data_cc9d82e96c42ecc8a65bc26130566bf9
#
_entry.id   cc9d82e96c42ecc8a65bc26130566bf9
#
_cell.length_a   1.000
_cell.length_b   1.000
_cell.length_c   1.000
_cell.angle_alpha   90.00
_cell.angle_beta   90.00
_cell.angle_gamma   90.00
#
_symmetry.space_group_name_H-M   'P 1'
#
loop_
_entity.id
_entity.type
_entity.pdbx_description
1 polymer ?
#
loop_
_entity_poly.entity_id
_entity_poly.type
_entity_poly.pdbx_seq_one_letter_code
_entity_poly.pdbx_strand_id
1 'polypeptide(L)'
;MAKVLIIEDNPTNMTLAIFLLQSAGHTVVSAVDAEAGLTLARDDHPDLILMDIQLPGMDGLQATALLKRDEATRAIPVIALTALAMKGDEQRIRAAGCDGYIAKPMRYQEFLATIAAQLARA
;
A
#
# COMPACT_ATOMS: atom_id res chain seq x y z
N MET A 1 -15.10 -5.39 6.88
CA MET A 1 -14.17 -6.11 6.03
C MET A 1 -13.85 -5.32 4.79
N ALA A 2 -12.60 -5.09 4.58
CA ALA A 2 -12.15 -4.27 3.48
C ALA A 2 -11.46 -5.13 2.42
N LYS A 3 -11.47 -4.65 1.17
CA LYS A 3 -10.64 -5.21 0.11
C LYS A 3 -9.35 -4.41 0.08
N VAL A 4 -8.23 -5.06 0.31
CA VAL A 4 -6.91 -4.43 0.33
C VAL A 4 -6.08 -4.94 -0.82
N LEU A 5 -5.56 -4.00 -1.62
CA LEU A 5 -4.60 -4.34 -2.68
C LEU A 5 -3.19 -4.14 -2.12
N ILE A 6 -2.37 -5.19 -2.20
CA ILE A 6 -0.96 -5.08 -1.80
C ILE A 6 -0.07 -5.22 -3.03
N ILE A 7 0.86 -4.28 -3.18
CA ILE A 7 1.82 -4.25 -4.27
C ILE A 7 3.20 -4.39 -3.67
N GLU A 8 3.80 -5.56 -3.84
CA GLU A 8 5.04 -5.95 -3.17
C GLU A 8 5.77 -7.01 -4.02
N ASP A 9 7.04 -6.81 -4.31
CA ASP A 9 7.80 -7.74 -5.13
C ASP A 9 8.53 -8.82 -4.33
N ASN A 10 8.73 -8.61 -3.04
CA ASN A 10 9.42 -9.59 -2.19
C ASN A 10 8.44 -10.68 -1.74
N PRO A 11 8.67 -11.96 -2.09
CA PRO A 11 7.72 -13.02 -1.77
C PRO A 11 7.49 -13.19 -0.26
N THR A 12 8.53 -13.05 0.55
CA THR A 12 8.42 -13.20 2.00
C THR A 12 7.54 -12.10 2.59
N ASN A 13 7.76 -10.85 2.19
CA ASN A 13 6.96 -9.74 2.66
C ASN A 13 5.51 -9.85 2.17
N MET A 14 5.32 -10.29 0.92
CA MET A 14 3.98 -10.49 0.36
C MET A 14 3.22 -11.54 1.17
N THR A 15 3.85 -12.67 1.43
CA THR A 15 3.22 -13.76 2.19
C THR A 15 2.82 -13.30 3.59
N LEU A 16 3.71 -12.58 4.28
CA LEU A 16 3.42 -12.07 5.62
C LEU A 16 2.26 -11.09 5.60
N ALA A 17 2.28 -10.14 4.67
CA ALA A 17 1.22 -9.14 4.59
C ALA A 17 -0.14 -9.78 4.32
N ILE A 18 -0.19 -10.72 3.39
CA ILE A 18 -1.44 -11.42 3.07
C ILE A 18 -1.96 -12.16 4.31
N PHE A 19 -1.08 -12.87 5.00
CA PHE A 19 -1.45 -13.61 6.20
C PHE A 19 -2.05 -12.67 7.26
N LEU A 20 -1.39 -11.55 7.53
CA LEU A 20 -1.84 -10.60 8.53
C LEU A 20 -3.19 -9.98 8.16
N LEU A 21 -3.35 -9.59 6.89
CA LEU A 21 -4.58 -8.99 6.42
C LEU A 21 -5.75 -9.96 6.48
N GLN A 22 -5.53 -11.20 6.03
CA GLN A 22 -6.58 -12.22 6.06
C GLN A 22 -6.96 -12.59 7.48
N SER A 23 -6.00 -12.62 8.41
CA SER A 23 -6.29 -12.91 9.81
C SER A 23 -7.15 -11.84 10.45
N ALA A 24 -7.12 -10.63 9.94
CA ALA A 24 -7.97 -9.52 10.40
C ALA A 24 -9.32 -9.45 9.66
N GLY A 25 -9.58 -10.40 8.77
CA GLY A 25 -10.85 -10.47 8.06
C GLY A 25 -10.91 -9.71 6.74
N HIS A 26 -9.80 -9.20 6.25
CA HIS A 26 -9.77 -8.47 4.99
C HIS A 26 -9.65 -9.41 3.79
N THR A 27 -10.22 -8.99 2.66
CA THR A 27 -10.01 -9.64 1.38
C THR A 27 -8.77 -9.01 0.75
N VAL A 28 -7.89 -9.86 0.20
CA VAL A 28 -6.60 -9.38 -0.33
C VAL A 28 -6.50 -9.65 -1.83
N VAL A 29 -6.09 -8.63 -2.56
CA VAL A 29 -5.69 -8.72 -3.96
C VAL A 29 -4.22 -8.35 -4.00
N SER A 30 -3.42 -9.05 -4.78
CA SER A 30 -1.98 -8.84 -4.77
C SER A 30 -1.41 -8.59 -6.17
N ALA A 31 -0.35 -7.78 -6.22
CA ALA A 31 0.41 -7.51 -7.43
C ALA A 31 1.89 -7.49 -7.07
N VAL A 32 2.76 -7.94 -7.99
CA VAL A 32 4.19 -8.01 -7.73
C VAL A 32 4.96 -6.83 -8.32
N ASP A 33 4.31 -5.99 -9.12
CA ASP A 33 4.92 -4.78 -9.66
C ASP A 33 3.90 -3.65 -9.74
N ALA A 34 4.40 -2.45 -10.01
CA ALA A 34 3.55 -1.27 -10.03
C ALA A 34 2.53 -1.29 -11.16
N GLU A 35 2.91 -1.77 -12.33
CA GLU A 35 2.00 -1.78 -13.49
C GLU A 35 0.79 -2.66 -13.25
N ALA A 36 1.02 -3.87 -12.75
CA ALA A 36 -0.08 -4.77 -12.40
C ALA A 36 -0.94 -4.17 -11.28
N GLY A 37 -0.30 -3.52 -10.31
CA GLY A 37 -1.00 -2.86 -9.21
C GLY A 37 -1.90 -1.73 -9.68
N LEU A 38 -1.42 -0.90 -10.61
CA LEU A 38 -2.23 0.19 -11.15
C LEU A 38 -3.47 -0.33 -11.89
N THR A 39 -3.31 -1.40 -12.64
CA THR A 39 -4.42 -2.03 -13.34
C THR A 39 -5.47 -2.56 -12.36
N LEU A 40 -5.02 -3.27 -11.32
CA LEU A 40 -5.92 -3.81 -10.32
C LEU A 40 -6.63 -2.71 -9.52
N ALA A 41 -5.92 -1.61 -9.21
CA ALA A 41 -6.54 -0.50 -8.50
C ALA A 41 -7.69 0.10 -9.31
N ARG A 42 -7.50 0.23 -10.61
CA ARG A 42 -8.52 0.77 -11.49
C ARG A 42 -9.70 -0.19 -11.68
N ASP A 43 -9.40 -1.49 -11.84
CA ASP A 43 -10.42 -2.48 -12.15
C ASP A 43 -11.19 -2.96 -10.92
N ASP A 44 -10.51 -3.18 -9.81
CA ASP A 44 -11.11 -3.76 -8.60
C ASP A 44 -11.59 -2.74 -7.57
N HIS A 45 -11.15 -1.49 -7.66
CA HIS A 45 -11.51 -0.42 -6.72
C HIS A 45 -11.33 -0.86 -5.26
N PRO A 46 -10.11 -1.22 -4.82
CA PRO A 46 -9.90 -1.63 -3.44
C PRO A 46 -10.19 -0.49 -2.47
N ASP A 47 -10.44 -0.85 -1.22
CA ASP A 47 -10.69 0.13 -0.18
C ASP A 47 -9.41 0.78 0.34
N LEU A 48 -8.28 0.12 0.12
CA LEU A 48 -6.97 0.58 0.57
C LEU A 48 -5.88 -0.08 -0.24
N ILE A 49 -4.80 0.65 -0.50
CA ILE A 49 -3.63 0.12 -1.22
C ILE A 49 -2.42 0.17 -0.30
N LEU A 50 -1.71 -0.96 -0.19
CA LEU A 50 -0.41 -1.04 0.45
C LEU A 50 0.63 -1.06 -0.66
N MET A 51 1.50 -0.06 -0.70
CA MET A 51 2.44 0.15 -1.80
C MET A 51 3.88 0.09 -1.31
N ASP A 52 4.61 -0.95 -1.70
CA ASP A 52 6.06 -0.99 -1.47
C ASP A 52 6.69 0.13 -2.31
N ILE A 53 7.51 0.97 -1.71
CA ILE A 53 8.13 2.06 -2.45
C ILE A 53 9.37 1.62 -3.21
N GLN A 54 9.93 0.46 -2.89
CA GLN A 54 11.14 -0.07 -3.57
C GLN A 54 10.77 -1.19 -4.53
N LEU A 55 10.03 -0.84 -5.56
CA LEU A 55 9.63 -1.80 -6.59
C LEU A 55 10.59 -1.73 -7.79
N PRO A 56 10.78 -2.85 -8.51
CA PRO A 56 11.57 -2.81 -9.74
C PRO A 56 10.82 -2.03 -10.82
N GLY A 57 11.58 -1.37 -11.69
CA GLY A 57 10.99 -0.56 -12.76
C GLY A 57 10.39 0.72 -12.19
N MET A 58 9.08 0.89 -12.32
CA MET A 58 8.39 2.02 -11.72
C MET A 58 8.35 1.84 -10.20
N ASP A 59 8.88 2.79 -9.44
CA ASP A 59 8.85 2.68 -7.98
C ASP A 59 7.48 3.03 -7.40
N GLY A 60 7.31 2.72 -6.10
CA GLY A 60 6.02 2.91 -5.45
C GLY A 60 5.58 4.36 -5.33
N LEU A 61 6.53 5.31 -5.24
CA LEU A 61 6.17 6.73 -5.15
C LEU A 61 5.68 7.25 -6.51
N GLN A 62 6.30 6.81 -7.59
CA GLN A 62 5.83 7.14 -8.93
C GLN A 62 4.44 6.57 -9.18
N ALA A 63 4.23 5.32 -8.78
CA ALA A 63 2.92 4.67 -8.92
C ALA A 63 1.86 5.40 -8.10
N THR A 64 2.17 5.81 -6.88
CA THR A 64 1.25 6.57 -6.04
C THR A 64 0.86 7.90 -6.70
N ALA A 65 1.83 8.60 -7.26
CA ALA A 65 1.53 9.85 -7.95
C ALA A 65 0.56 9.64 -9.11
N LEU A 66 0.72 8.55 -9.85
CA LEU A 66 -0.21 8.21 -10.94
C LEU A 66 -1.61 7.88 -10.41
N LEU A 67 -1.70 7.14 -9.31
CA LEU A 67 -2.99 6.81 -8.69
C LEU A 67 -3.72 8.08 -8.26
N LYS A 68 -3.00 9.06 -7.72
CA LYS A 68 -3.60 10.29 -7.20
C LYS A 68 -3.98 11.26 -8.30
N ARG A 69 -3.48 11.08 -9.52
CA ARG A 69 -3.88 11.88 -10.69
C ARG A 69 -5.08 11.31 -11.44
N ASP A 70 -5.36 10.02 -11.24
CA ASP A 70 -6.44 9.34 -11.94
C ASP A 70 -7.73 9.44 -11.13
N GLU A 71 -8.78 9.99 -11.74
CA GLU A 71 -10.07 10.16 -11.08
C GLU A 71 -10.64 8.85 -10.56
N ALA A 72 -10.35 7.74 -11.24
CA ALA A 72 -10.86 6.43 -10.85
C ALA A 72 -10.22 5.90 -9.56
N THR A 73 -9.02 6.37 -9.20
CA THR A 73 -8.25 5.81 -8.09
C THR A 73 -7.81 6.83 -7.04
N ARG A 74 -7.92 8.13 -7.32
CA ARG A 74 -7.36 9.15 -6.43
C ARG A 74 -7.94 9.16 -5.03
N ALA A 75 -9.15 8.68 -4.85
CA ALA A 75 -9.80 8.65 -3.54
C ALA A 75 -9.40 7.44 -2.70
N ILE A 76 -8.72 6.46 -3.28
CA ILE A 76 -8.29 5.26 -2.57
C ILE A 76 -7.09 5.61 -1.69
N PRO A 77 -7.15 5.37 -0.36
CA PRO A 77 -6.00 5.63 0.49
C PRO A 77 -4.83 4.72 0.13
N VAL A 78 -3.62 5.28 0.14
CA VAL A 78 -2.39 4.57 -0.15
C VAL A 78 -1.47 4.67 1.06
N ILE A 79 -1.05 3.51 1.58
CA ILE A 79 -0.08 3.42 2.66
C ILE A 79 1.20 2.83 2.10
N ALA A 80 2.30 3.57 2.24
CA ALA A 80 3.60 3.10 1.77
C ALA A 80 4.18 2.06 2.72
N LEU A 81 4.81 1.03 2.13
CA LEU A 81 5.62 0.07 2.89
C LEU A 81 7.07 0.42 2.60
N THR A 82 7.86 0.69 3.63
CA THR A 82 9.21 1.19 3.42
C THR A 82 10.20 0.67 4.45
N ALA A 83 11.38 0.26 3.99
CA ALA A 83 12.52 -0.01 4.85
C ALA A 83 13.24 1.29 5.24
N LEU A 84 12.89 2.40 4.59
CA LEU A 84 13.50 3.69 4.78
C LEU A 84 12.62 4.52 5.71
N ALA A 85 13.01 4.64 6.97
CA ALA A 85 12.24 5.35 7.98
C ALA A 85 12.94 6.63 8.45
N MET A 86 13.76 7.22 7.58
CA MET A 86 14.43 8.47 7.90
C MET A 86 13.50 9.66 7.67
N LYS A 87 13.75 10.74 8.38
CA LYS A 87 12.91 11.92 8.38
C LYS A 87 12.63 12.48 6.98
N GLY A 88 13.65 12.52 6.12
CA GLY A 88 13.48 13.00 4.75
C GLY A 88 12.62 12.09 3.89
N ASP A 89 12.60 10.79 4.19
CA ASP A 89 11.81 9.82 3.45
C ASP A 89 10.32 9.98 3.74
N GLU A 90 9.95 10.29 4.97
CA GLU A 90 8.57 10.54 5.30
C GLU A 90 7.99 11.70 4.49
N GLN A 91 8.75 12.78 4.34
CA GLN A 91 8.32 13.92 3.55
C GLN A 91 8.13 13.55 2.08
N ARG A 92 9.06 12.77 1.52
CA ARG A 92 8.95 12.30 0.14
C ARG A 92 7.73 11.42 -0.08
N ILE A 93 7.46 10.53 0.86
CA ILE A 93 6.32 9.62 0.81
C ILE A 93 5.01 10.42 0.81
N ARG A 94 4.88 11.38 1.70
CA ARG A 94 3.67 12.20 1.77
C ARG A 94 3.54 13.13 0.58
N ALA A 95 4.65 13.68 0.08
CA ALA A 95 4.64 14.54 -1.10
C ALA A 95 4.17 13.79 -2.36
N ALA A 96 4.42 12.48 -2.44
CA ALA A 96 3.94 11.67 -3.56
C ALA A 96 2.44 11.39 -3.48
N GLY A 97 1.80 11.65 -2.35
CA GLY A 97 0.37 11.48 -2.17
C GLY A 97 0.00 10.32 -1.27
N CYS A 98 0.96 9.67 -0.62
CA CYS A 98 0.64 8.60 0.33
C CYS A 98 -0.07 9.17 1.55
N ASP A 99 -1.07 8.45 2.03
CA ASP A 99 -1.87 8.86 3.18
C ASP A 99 -1.24 8.44 4.50
N GLY A 100 -0.29 7.51 4.45
CA GLY A 100 0.45 7.05 5.61
C GLY A 100 1.59 6.15 5.18
N TYR A 101 2.33 5.62 6.14
CA TYR A 101 3.39 4.66 5.85
C TYR A 101 3.55 3.66 6.98
N ILE A 102 4.11 2.50 6.64
CA ILE A 102 4.45 1.44 7.58
C ILE A 102 5.91 1.08 7.35
N ALA A 103 6.72 1.13 8.40
CA ALA A 103 8.12 0.76 8.32
C ALA A 103 8.27 -0.76 8.29
N LYS A 104 9.20 -1.25 7.50
CA LYS A 104 9.59 -2.66 7.50
C LYS A 104 10.70 -2.89 8.54
N PRO A 105 10.73 -4.04 9.20
CA PRO A 105 9.84 -5.18 9.05
C PRO A 105 8.45 -4.91 9.62
N MET A 106 7.44 -5.50 8.98
CA MET A 106 6.05 -5.32 9.39
C MET A 106 5.79 -6.01 10.72
N ARG A 107 5.40 -5.22 11.71
CA ARG A 107 5.06 -5.74 13.03
C ARG A 107 3.55 -5.93 13.12
N TYR A 108 3.14 -7.10 13.54
CA TYR A 108 1.75 -7.54 13.55
C TYR A 108 0.77 -6.46 14.05
N GLN A 109 0.96 -6.00 15.28
CA GLN A 109 0.01 -5.07 15.89
C GLN A 109 0.03 -3.70 15.24
N GLU A 110 1.22 -3.16 14.97
CA GLU A 110 1.37 -1.85 14.35
C GLU A 110 0.81 -1.85 12.94
N PHE A 111 1.07 -2.92 12.19
CA PHE A 111 0.59 -3.07 10.83
C PHE A 111 -0.93 -3.01 10.78
N LEU A 112 -1.58 -3.85 11.57
CA LEU A 112 -3.04 -3.92 11.57
C LEU A 112 -3.69 -2.66 12.14
N ALA A 113 -3.08 -2.03 13.16
CA ALA A 113 -3.59 -0.80 13.72
C ALA A 113 -3.54 0.36 12.72
N THR A 114 -2.45 0.46 11.96
CA THR A 114 -2.32 1.51 10.95
C THR A 114 -3.38 1.35 9.86
N ILE A 115 -3.61 0.12 9.43
CA ILE A 115 -4.62 -0.16 8.40
C ILE A 115 -6.02 0.14 8.91
N ALA A 116 -6.34 -0.30 10.12
CA ALA A 116 -7.65 -0.05 10.72
C ALA A 116 -7.91 1.45 10.89
N ALA A 117 -6.91 2.20 11.34
CA ALA A 117 -7.05 3.65 11.51
C ALA A 117 -7.31 4.35 10.18
N GLN A 118 -6.63 3.92 9.12
CA GLN A 118 -6.80 4.52 7.80
C GLN A 118 -8.18 4.20 7.23
N LEU A 119 -8.65 2.97 7.38
CA LEU A 119 -9.98 2.57 6.92
C LEU A 119 -11.09 3.31 7.66
N ALA A 120 -10.89 3.63 8.93
CA ALA A 120 -11.86 4.37 9.72
C ALA A 120 -12.03 5.81 9.25
N ARG A 121 -11.03 6.37 8.54
CA ARG A 121 -11.10 7.74 8.00
C ARG A 121 -11.83 7.81 6.67
N ALA A 122 -11.96 6.70 6.01
CA ALA A 122 -12.52 6.67 4.67
C ALA A 122 -14.03 6.92 4.63
#